data_105f9fe1599e81c500b3c41c01f7b9f0
#
_entry.id   105f9fe1599e81c500b3c41c01f7b9f0
#
_cell.length_a   1.000
_cell.length_b   1.000
_cell.length_c   1.000
_cell.angle_alpha   90.00
_cell.angle_beta   90.00
_cell.angle_gamma   90.00
#
_symmetry.space_group_name_H-M   'P 1'
#
loop_
_entity.id
_entity.type
_entity.pdbx_description
1 polymer ?
#
loop_
_entity_poly.entity_id
_entity_poly.type
_entity_poly.pdbx_seq_one_letter_code
_entity_poly.pdbx_strand_id
1 'polypeptide(L)'
;MTEYFDLYTADRRKLGRKIQRGAPIPHGEYHIVVQIMSVNSLGEILLTQRVPQKTSGGRWECSGGCAVSGETSREAAVRELFEETGIRAFSSEIDLEWTMTTDSMLRDFYIVHKDVPLDRLVLQSSEVCAAKWVTYDRLCDMADNGQTTRTVARWLEIRGDDIRRCIDEIRRSARAGAPRICLL
;
A
#
# COMPACT_ATOMS: atom_id res chain seq x y z
N MET A 1 -15.63 -8.91 14.29
CA MET A 1 -15.15 -10.28 13.96
C MET A 1 -13.69 -10.39 14.35
N THR A 2 -13.23 -11.54 14.84
CA THR A 2 -11.81 -11.75 15.14
C THR A 2 -11.08 -12.09 13.84
N GLU A 3 -10.06 -11.30 13.49
CA GLU A 3 -9.26 -11.53 12.30
C GLU A 3 -8.10 -12.50 12.56
N TYR A 4 -7.76 -13.28 11.56
CA TYR A 4 -6.64 -14.20 11.56
C TYR A 4 -5.76 -13.96 10.35
N PHE A 5 -4.45 -14.17 10.50
CA PHE A 5 -3.46 -14.12 9.43
C PHE A 5 -2.93 -15.52 9.17
N ASP A 6 -2.76 -15.89 7.91
CA ASP A 6 -1.99 -17.07 7.55
C ASP A 6 -0.51 -16.85 7.81
N LEU A 7 0.19 -17.90 8.25
CA LEU A 7 1.62 -17.86 8.51
C LEU A 7 2.42 -18.48 7.36
N TYR A 8 3.58 -17.88 7.11
CA TYR A 8 4.48 -18.22 6.02
C TYR A 8 5.91 -18.37 6.51
N THR A 9 6.73 -19.10 5.76
CA THR A 9 8.18 -19.09 5.86
C THR A 9 8.76 -17.82 5.21
N ALA A 10 10.06 -17.54 5.41
CA ALA A 10 10.75 -16.41 4.76
C ALA A 10 10.75 -16.51 3.22
N ASP A 11 10.73 -17.72 2.67
CA ASP A 11 10.62 -18.01 1.24
C ASP A 11 9.15 -18.10 0.75
N ARG A 12 8.22 -17.52 1.54
CA ARG A 12 6.80 -17.31 1.20
C ARG A 12 5.97 -18.59 1.04
N ARG A 13 6.41 -19.72 1.63
CA ARG A 13 5.60 -20.93 1.67
C ARG A 13 4.60 -20.86 2.82
N LYS A 14 3.34 -21.12 2.52
CA LYS A 14 2.27 -21.15 3.52
C LYS A 14 2.47 -22.31 4.49
N LEU A 15 2.44 -22.03 5.80
CA LEU A 15 2.67 -23.03 6.86
C LEU A 15 1.44 -23.86 7.22
N GLY A 16 0.28 -23.61 6.60
CA GLY A 16 -0.96 -24.34 6.88
C GLY A 16 -1.59 -24.03 8.25
N ARG A 17 -1.08 -23.02 8.95
CA ARG A 17 -1.60 -22.54 10.24
C ARG A 17 -1.80 -21.03 10.22
N LYS A 18 -2.63 -20.56 11.11
CA LYS A 18 -3.00 -19.14 11.22
C LYS A 18 -2.84 -18.64 12.65
N ILE A 19 -2.66 -17.32 12.78
CA ILE A 19 -2.54 -16.62 14.05
C ILE A 19 -3.60 -15.53 14.17
N GLN A 20 -4.11 -15.31 15.36
CA GLN A 20 -5.04 -14.23 15.62
C GLN A 20 -4.33 -12.87 15.52
N ARG A 21 -4.98 -11.86 14.94
CA ARG A 21 -4.46 -10.48 14.91
C ARG A 21 -4.14 -10.00 16.31
N GLY A 22 -2.92 -9.49 16.49
CA GLY A 22 -2.43 -9.00 17.79
C GLY A 22 -1.69 -10.06 18.63
N ALA A 23 -1.75 -11.34 18.28
CA ALA A 23 -0.93 -12.35 18.94
C ALA A 23 0.53 -12.27 18.42
N PRO A 24 1.52 -12.61 19.27
CA PRO A 24 2.94 -12.58 18.88
C PRO A 24 3.23 -13.63 17.80
N ILE A 25 3.81 -13.20 16.69
CA ILE A 25 4.21 -14.09 15.60
C ILE A 25 5.46 -14.86 16.03
N PRO A 26 5.50 -16.21 15.89
CA PRO A 26 6.67 -17.01 16.23
C PRO A 26 7.91 -16.58 15.43
N HIS A 27 9.09 -16.70 16.05
CA HIS A 27 10.35 -16.40 15.39
C HIS A 27 10.55 -17.22 14.12
N GLY A 28 10.94 -16.57 13.02
CA GLY A 28 11.13 -17.19 11.71
C GLY A 28 9.84 -17.43 10.93
N GLU A 29 8.70 -16.94 11.43
CA GLU A 29 7.42 -16.98 10.74
C GLU A 29 6.96 -15.58 10.39
N TYR A 30 6.15 -15.50 9.34
CA TYR A 30 5.78 -14.24 8.72
C TYR A 30 4.30 -14.23 8.35
N HIS A 31 3.72 -13.03 8.30
CA HIS A 31 2.43 -12.79 7.66
C HIS A 31 2.57 -11.77 6.53
N ILE A 32 1.61 -11.74 5.61
CA ILE A 32 1.63 -10.81 4.46
C ILE A 32 1.05 -9.46 4.89
N VAL A 33 1.75 -8.40 4.52
CA VAL A 33 1.31 -7.01 4.65
C VAL A 33 1.40 -6.35 3.28
N VAL A 34 0.33 -5.68 2.86
CA VAL A 34 0.26 -5.01 1.57
C VAL A 34 0.32 -3.49 1.76
N GLN A 35 0.87 -2.81 0.76
CA GLN A 35 0.86 -1.37 0.64
C GLN A 35 0.57 -0.97 -0.79
N ILE A 36 -0.35 -0.05 -1.01
CA ILE A 36 -0.85 0.30 -2.32
C ILE A 36 -0.66 1.80 -2.57
N MET A 37 0.18 2.13 -3.53
CA MET A 37 0.35 3.49 -4.00
C MET A 37 -0.60 3.75 -5.17
N SER A 38 -1.64 4.54 -4.95
CA SER A 38 -2.49 5.04 -6.04
C SER A 38 -1.84 6.25 -6.67
N VAL A 39 -1.70 6.23 -8.00
CA VAL A 39 -1.10 7.32 -8.80
C VAL A 39 -2.12 7.79 -9.82
N ASN A 40 -2.33 9.09 -9.95
CA ASN A 40 -3.23 9.66 -10.96
C ASN A 40 -2.50 9.99 -12.28
N SER A 41 -3.26 10.37 -13.31
CA SER A 41 -2.74 10.73 -14.63
C SER A 41 -1.80 11.94 -14.62
N LEU A 42 -1.82 12.77 -13.56
CA LEU A 42 -0.88 13.88 -13.37
C LEU A 42 0.45 13.41 -12.75
N GLY A 43 0.54 12.16 -12.31
CA GLY A 43 1.68 11.60 -11.60
C GLY A 43 1.69 11.98 -10.11
N GLU A 44 0.53 12.33 -9.56
CA GLU A 44 0.38 12.57 -8.13
C GLU A 44 0.01 11.28 -7.41
N ILE A 45 0.43 11.17 -6.16
CA ILE A 45 0.26 10.02 -5.28
C ILE A 45 -0.83 10.33 -4.27
N LEU A 46 -1.79 9.42 -4.11
CA LEU A 46 -2.79 9.53 -3.05
C LEU A 46 -2.17 9.11 -1.72
N LEU A 47 -2.24 10.02 -0.76
CA LEU A 47 -1.91 9.74 0.64
C LEU A 47 -3.16 9.80 1.50
N THR A 48 -3.24 8.89 2.46
CA THR A 48 -4.23 8.86 3.53
C THR A 48 -3.57 9.26 4.85
N GLN A 49 -4.30 9.95 5.72
CA GLN A 49 -3.81 10.30 7.06
C GLN A 49 -4.44 9.40 8.10
N ARG A 50 -3.60 8.73 8.88
CA ARG A 50 -4.05 7.83 9.96
C ARG A 50 -4.77 8.59 11.04
N VAL A 51 -5.88 8.02 11.54
CA VAL A 51 -6.57 8.60 12.69
C VAL A 51 -5.63 8.66 13.91
N PRO A 52 -5.75 9.69 14.77
CA PRO A 52 -4.83 9.91 15.91
C PRO A 52 -4.69 8.72 16.86
N GLN A 53 -5.73 7.90 16.99
CA GLN A 53 -5.80 6.77 17.93
C GLN A 53 -5.03 5.51 17.50
N LYS A 54 -4.58 5.46 16.25
CA LYS A 54 -3.83 4.33 15.69
C LYS A 54 -2.33 4.48 15.89
N THR A 55 -1.60 3.39 15.81
CA THR A 55 -0.13 3.42 15.72
C THR A 55 0.30 4.34 14.59
N SER A 56 1.24 5.24 14.83
CA SER A 56 1.65 6.30 13.91
C SER A 56 0.50 7.29 13.56
N GLY A 57 -0.44 7.52 14.48
CA GLY A 57 -1.56 8.46 14.28
C GLY A 57 -1.12 9.84 13.82
N GLY A 58 -1.89 10.44 12.92
CA GLY A 58 -1.60 11.72 12.30
C GLY A 58 -0.54 11.69 11.18
N ARG A 59 0.13 10.55 10.95
CA ARG A 59 1.10 10.38 9.85
C ARG A 59 0.38 10.07 8.55
N TRP A 60 1.02 10.46 7.45
CA TRP A 60 0.57 10.19 6.09
C TRP A 60 1.16 8.91 5.56
N GLU A 61 0.38 8.15 4.83
CA GLU A 61 0.80 6.87 4.25
C GLU A 61 0.07 6.56 2.94
N CYS A 62 0.53 5.55 2.22
CA CYS A 62 -0.26 4.90 1.18
C CYS A 62 -1.23 3.91 1.83
N SER A 63 -2.36 3.61 1.20
CA SER A 63 -3.30 2.58 1.68
C SER A 63 -2.61 1.26 1.92
N GLY A 64 -3.07 0.50 2.92
CA GLY A 64 -2.49 -0.81 3.17
C GLY A 64 -2.89 -1.44 4.48
N GLY A 65 -2.66 -2.74 4.57
CA GLY A 65 -2.99 -3.54 5.73
C GLY A 65 -2.46 -4.97 5.64
N CYS A 66 -3.04 -5.85 6.43
CA CYS A 66 -2.62 -7.25 6.50
C CYS A 66 -3.55 -8.12 5.67
N ALA A 67 -2.99 -9.09 4.93
CA ALA A 67 -3.79 -10.13 4.31
C ALA A 67 -4.46 -10.98 5.41
N VAL A 68 -5.77 -11.13 5.37
CA VAL A 68 -6.49 -12.02 6.28
C VAL A 68 -6.37 -13.47 5.82
N SER A 69 -6.61 -14.41 6.73
CA SER A 69 -6.49 -15.84 6.44
C SER A 69 -7.37 -16.25 5.25
N GLY A 70 -6.77 -16.86 4.25
CA GLY A 70 -7.40 -17.28 3.01
C GLY A 70 -7.21 -16.32 1.84
N GLU A 71 -6.82 -15.07 2.08
CA GLU A 71 -6.54 -14.11 1.01
C GLU A 71 -5.14 -14.31 0.40
N THR A 72 -5.04 -14.05 -0.87
CA THR A 72 -3.75 -13.75 -1.52
C THR A 72 -3.34 -12.31 -1.22
N SER A 73 -2.05 -12.00 -1.39
CA SER A 73 -1.54 -10.64 -1.26
C SER A 73 -2.28 -9.63 -2.16
N ARG A 74 -2.59 -10.02 -3.39
CA ARG A 74 -3.30 -9.18 -4.36
C ARG A 74 -4.76 -8.93 -3.97
N GLU A 75 -5.46 -9.93 -3.46
CA GLU A 75 -6.82 -9.77 -2.95
C GLU A 75 -6.85 -8.83 -1.75
N ALA A 76 -5.91 -8.98 -0.82
CA ALA A 76 -5.75 -8.07 0.31
C ALA A 76 -5.51 -6.63 -0.16
N ALA A 77 -4.66 -6.42 -1.18
CA ALA A 77 -4.39 -5.09 -1.71
C ALA A 77 -5.64 -4.43 -2.31
N VAL A 78 -6.44 -5.18 -3.06
CA VAL A 78 -7.72 -4.69 -3.63
C VAL A 78 -8.71 -4.34 -2.53
N ARG A 79 -8.85 -5.20 -1.51
CA ARG A 79 -9.74 -4.98 -0.37
C ARG A 79 -9.34 -3.75 0.44
N GLU A 80 -8.07 -3.66 0.87
CA GLU A 80 -7.57 -2.54 1.68
C GLU A 80 -7.72 -1.19 0.95
N LEU A 81 -7.40 -1.14 -0.34
CA LEU A 81 -7.61 0.07 -1.15
C LEU A 81 -9.08 0.51 -1.12
N PHE A 82 -10.00 -0.44 -1.31
CA PHE A 82 -11.43 -0.14 -1.28
C PHE A 82 -11.93 0.25 0.11
N GLU A 83 -11.55 -0.48 1.14
CA GLU A 83 -11.99 -0.24 2.52
C GLU A 83 -11.55 1.15 3.02
N GLU A 84 -10.28 1.51 2.80
CA GLU A 84 -9.73 2.78 3.29
C GLU A 84 -10.17 4.01 2.49
N THR A 85 -10.40 3.86 1.17
CA THR A 85 -10.58 5.00 0.27
C THR A 85 -11.84 4.98 -0.59
N GLY A 86 -12.54 3.84 -0.66
CA GLY A 86 -13.65 3.63 -1.59
C GLY A 86 -13.22 3.42 -3.04
N ILE A 87 -11.92 3.43 -3.35
CA ILE A 87 -11.42 3.22 -4.71
C ILE A 87 -11.56 1.75 -5.10
N ARG A 88 -12.29 1.51 -6.20
CA ARG A 88 -12.45 0.17 -6.77
C ARG A 88 -11.34 -0.11 -7.77
N ALA A 89 -10.69 -1.26 -7.60
CA ALA A 89 -9.72 -1.79 -8.55
C ALA A 89 -10.00 -3.27 -8.82
N PHE A 90 -9.74 -3.73 -10.03
CA PHE A 90 -9.68 -5.16 -10.33
C PHE A 90 -8.27 -5.68 -10.07
N SER A 91 -8.16 -6.97 -9.81
CA SER A 91 -6.85 -7.61 -9.60
C SER A 91 -5.89 -7.44 -10.79
N SER A 92 -6.42 -7.25 -11.99
CA SER A 92 -5.63 -6.99 -13.20
C SER A 92 -5.15 -5.53 -13.35
N GLU A 93 -5.62 -4.61 -12.51
CA GLU A 93 -5.24 -3.19 -12.55
C GLU A 93 -4.19 -2.83 -11.49
N ILE A 94 -3.86 -3.78 -10.61
CA ILE A 94 -2.94 -3.55 -9.50
C ILE A 94 -1.67 -4.36 -9.69
N ASP A 95 -0.56 -3.68 -9.84
CA ASP A 95 0.73 -4.28 -10.16
C ASP A 95 1.58 -4.44 -8.90
N LEU A 96 2.07 -5.67 -8.67
CA LEU A 96 3.07 -5.93 -7.64
C LEU A 96 4.44 -5.47 -8.16
N GLU A 97 4.97 -4.43 -7.56
CA GLU A 97 6.24 -3.85 -7.98
C GLU A 97 7.43 -4.44 -7.21
N TRP A 98 7.29 -4.53 -5.87
CA TRP A 98 8.38 -5.02 -5.03
C TRP A 98 7.87 -5.80 -3.84
N THR A 99 8.75 -6.64 -3.32
CA THR A 99 8.54 -7.35 -2.07
C THR A 99 9.71 -7.11 -1.12
N MET A 100 9.45 -7.12 0.18
CA MET A 100 10.47 -6.98 1.21
C MET A 100 10.11 -7.82 2.42
N THR A 101 11.10 -8.48 3.02
CA THR A 101 10.94 -9.15 4.31
C THR A 101 11.49 -8.26 5.42
N THR A 102 10.68 -7.99 6.43
CA THR A 102 11.07 -7.20 7.61
C THR A 102 10.45 -7.82 8.85
N ASP A 103 11.23 -7.97 9.92
CA ASP A 103 10.79 -8.56 11.19
C ASP A 103 9.98 -9.86 10.98
N SER A 104 8.67 -9.82 11.21
CA SER A 104 7.73 -10.92 11.00
C SER A 104 6.76 -10.68 9.83
N MET A 105 7.14 -9.83 8.86
CA MET A 105 6.25 -9.41 7.77
C MET A 105 6.89 -9.65 6.40
N LEU A 106 6.10 -10.22 5.50
CA LEU A 106 6.35 -10.25 4.07
C LEU A 106 5.57 -9.06 3.48
N ARG A 107 6.28 -8.00 3.13
CA ARG A 107 5.67 -6.76 2.63
C ARG A 107 5.63 -6.75 1.13
N ASP A 108 4.44 -6.53 0.58
CA ASP A 108 4.19 -6.41 -0.85
C ASP A 108 3.75 -5.00 -1.17
N PHE A 109 4.47 -4.38 -2.09
CA PHE A 109 4.20 -3.02 -2.54
C PHE A 109 3.56 -3.05 -3.93
N TYR A 110 2.38 -2.47 -4.02
CA TYR A 110 1.59 -2.38 -5.25
C TYR A 110 1.49 -0.94 -5.73
N ILE A 111 1.40 -0.78 -7.05
CA ILE A 111 1.02 0.49 -7.68
C ILE A 111 -0.26 0.28 -8.50
N VAL A 112 -1.15 1.26 -8.44
CA VAL A 112 -2.38 1.30 -9.23
C VAL A 112 -2.56 2.69 -9.83
N HIS A 113 -2.96 2.75 -11.11
CA HIS A 113 -3.35 3.99 -11.75
C HIS A 113 -4.84 4.25 -11.54
N LYS A 114 -5.19 5.35 -10.87
CA LYS A 114 -6.58 5.76 -10.62
C LYS A 114 -6.76 7.29 -10.61
N ASP A 115 -7.65 7.76 -11.45
CA ASP A 115 -8.07 9.16 -11.48
C ASP A 115 -9.37 9.31 -10.68
N VAL A 116 -9.25 9.57 -9.38
CA VAL A 116 -10.40 9.75 -8.49
C VAL A 116 -10.32 11.12 -7.82
N PRO A 117 -11.31 12.01 -8.01
CA PRO A 117 -11.38 13.27 -7.27
C PRO A 117 -11.50 13.03 -5.76
N LEU A 118 -10.89 13.91 -4.95
CA LEU A 118 -10.89 13.75 -3.49
C LEU A 118 -12.30 13.72 -2.88
N ASP A 119 -13.26 14.45 -3.46
CA ASP A 119 -14.66 14.48 -3.02
C ASP A 119 -15.45 13.21 -3.35
N ARG A 120 -14.86 12.29 -4.13
CA ARG A 120 -15.43 10.98 -4.45
C ARG A 120 -14.87 9.86 -3.60
N LEU A 121 -13.85 10.15 -2.77
CA LEU A 121 -13.32 9.16 -1.83
C LEU A 121 -14.31 8.90 -0.69
N VAL A 122 -14.39 7.65 -0.28
CA VAL A 122 -15.14 7.20 0.89
C VAL A 122 -14.14 6.69 1.92
N LEU A 123 -13.72 7.58 2.81
CA LEU A 123 -12.70 7.25 3.80
C LEU A 123 -13.28 6.41 4.93
N GLN A 124 -12.56 5.34 5.30
CA GLN A 124 -12.90 4.52 6.46
C GLN A 124 -12.56 5.29 7.74
N SER A 125 -13.55 5.91 8.35
CA SER A 125 -13.39 6.85 9.48
C SER A 125 -12.71 6.26 10.71
N SER A 126 -12.67 4.93 10.87
CA SER A 126 -11.94 4.24 11.94
C SER A 126 -10.44 4.10 11.69
N GLU A 127 -9.97 4.30 10.45
CA GLU A 127 -8.56 4.16 10.03
C GLU A 127 -8.00 5.46 9.47
N VAL A 128 -8.78 6.20 8.68
CA VAL A 128 -8.35 7.34 7.88
C VAL A 128 -9.16 8.58 8.21
N CYS A 129 -8.50 9.70 8.53
CA CYS A 129 -9.16 10.97 8.84
C CYS A 129 -9.03 12.03 7.74
N ALA A 130 -8.12 11.87 6.78
CA ALA A 130 -7.95 12.78 5.64
C ALA A 130 -7.26 12.07 4.47
N ALA A 131 -7.42 12.63 3.27
CA ALA A 131 -6.70 12.19 2.08
C ALA A 131 -6.26 13.39 1.25
N LYS A 132 -5.18 13.24 0.47
CA LYS A 132 -4.70 14.25 -0.46
C LYS A 132 -3.87 13.62 -1.58
N TRP A 133 -3.88 14.26 -2.74
CA TRP A 133 -2.94 14.01 -3.81
C TRP A 133 -1.68 14.86 -3.61
N VAL A 134 -0.50 14.29 -3.81
CA VAL A 134 0.79 14.98 -3.70
C VAL A 134 1.72 14.57 -4.84
N THR A 135 2.61 15.47 -5.25
CA THR A 135 3.70 15.12 -6.16
C THR A 135 4.73 14.24 -5.46
N TYR A 136 5.53 13.50 -6.24
CA TYR A 136 6.62 12.69 -5.71
C TYR A 136 7.60 13.52 -4.86
N ASP A 137 8.00 14.71 -5.34
CA ASP A 137 8.93 15.57 -4.60
C ASP A 137 8.32 16.01 -3.26
N ARG A 138 7.02 16.35 -3.25
CA ARG A 138 6.32 16.66 -2.00
C ARG A 138 6.25 15.46 -1.05
N LEU A 139 6.08 14.25 -1.55
CA LEU A 139 6.13 13.04 -0.73
C LEU A 139 7.51 12.85 -0.08
N CYS A 140 8.61 13.08 -0.83
CA CYS A 140 9.97 13.05 -0.29
C CYS A 140 10.15 14.08 0.82
N ASP A 141 9.78 15.35 0.58
CA ASP A 141 9.83 16.40 1.61
C ASP A 141 9.07 16.02 2.87
N MET A 142 7.89 15.42 2.71
CA MET A 142 7.08 14.97 3.83
C MET A 142 7.74 13.82 4.60
N ALA A 143 8.41 12.91 3.92
CA ALA A 143 9.14 11.81 4.55
C ALA A 143 10.35 12.34 5.34
N ASP A 144 11.15 13.23 4.76
CA ASP A 144 12.31 13.85 5.39
C ASP A 144 11.94 14.66 6.64
N ASN A 145 10.77 15.30 6.62
CA ASN A 145 10.22 16.04 7.76
C ASN A 145 9.43 15.16 8.74
N GLY A 146 9.50 13.83 8.61
CA GLY A 146 8.85 12.88 9.49
C GLY A 146 7.32 12.97 9.49
N GLN A 147 6.70 13.48 8.44
CA GLN A 147 5.24 13.59 8.30
C GLN A 147 4.60 12.29 7.79
N THR A 148 5.38 11.38 7.23
CA THR A 148 4.91 10.07 6.77
C THR A 148 5.14 8.97 7.82
N THR A 149 4.50 7.81 7.61
CA THR A 149 4.85 6.60 8.36
C THR A 149 6.27 6.14 8.02
N ARG A 150 6.91 5.41 8.94
CA ARG A 150 8.24 4.81 8.70
C ARG A 150 8.27 3.90 7.47
N THR A 151 7.16 3.23 7.18
CA THR A 151 7.05 2.33 6.03
C THR A 151 7.18 3.09 4.72
N VAL A 152 6.50 4.23 4.57
CA VAL A 152 6.62 5.09 3.38
C VAL A 152 8.04 5.62 3.24
N ALA A 153 8.62 6.18 4.32
CA ALA A 153 9.99 6.68 4.30
C ALA A 153 11.00 5.57 3.89
N ARG A 154 10.81 4.36 4.41
CA ARG A 154 11.67 3.21 4.08
C ARG A 154 11.55 2.77 2.62
N TRP A 155 10.34 2.79 2.03
CA TRP A 155 10.19 2.51 0.60
C TRP A 155 10.86 3.56 -0.27
N LEU A 156 10.73 4.84 0.07
CA LEU A 156 11.42 5.93 -0.64
C LEU A 156 12.95 5.80 -0.56
N GLU A 157 13.48 5.44 0.62
CA GLU A 157 14.91 5.21 0.81
C GLU A 157 15.45 4.07 -0.07
N ILE A 158 14.72 2.95 -0.17
CA ILE A 158 15.19 1.74 -0.85
C ILE A 158 14.85 1.74 -2.33
N ARG A 159 13.72 2.34 -2.73
CA ARG A 159 13.11 2.23 -4.06
C ARG A 159 12.69 3.57 -4.67
N GLY A 160 13.20 4.68 -4.13
CA GLY A 160 12.76 6.01 -4.56
C GLY A 160 12.87 6.24 -6.07
N ASP A 161 13.99 5.86 -6.68
CA ASP A 161 14.19 6.00 -8.14
C ASP A 161 13.25 5.10 -8.94
N ASP A 162 12.99 3.87 -8.47
CA ASP A 162 12.04 2.96 -9.10
C ASP A 162 10.62 3.50 -9.00
N ILE A 163 10.21 3.99 -7.84
CA ILE A 163 8.91 4.63 -7.61
C ILE A 163 8.74 5.82 -8.55
N ARG A 164 9.73 6.71 -8.62
CA ARG A 164 9.72 7.87 -9.54
C ARG A 164 9.54 7.42 -10.98
N ARG A 165 10.26 6.39 -11.41
CA ARG A 165 10.17 5.83 -12.78
C ARG A 165 8.77 5.31 -13.08
N CYS A 166 8.16 4.53 -12.18
CA CYS A 166 6.80 4.03 -12.35
C CYS A 166 5.77 5.17 -12.45
N ILE A 167 5.91 6.22 -11.63
CA ILE A 167 5.05 7.41 -11.68
C ILE A 167 5.18 8.12 -13.04
N ASP A 168 6.40 8.30 -13.52
CA ASP A 168 6.65 8.94 -14.81
C ASP A 168 6.14 8.10 -16.00
N GLU A 169 6.15 6.79 -15.89
CA GLU A 169 5.55 5.87 -16.88
C GLU A 169 4.03 6.01 -16.91
N ILE A 170 3.36 6.01 -15.75
CA ILE A 170 1.92 6.24 -15.66
C ILE A 170 1.55 7.58 -16.30
N ARG A 171 2.26 8.66 -15.94
CA ARG A 171 2.02 9.99 -16.47
C ARG A 171 2.22 10.07 -17.99
N ARG A 172 3.21 9.37 -18.54
CA ARG A 172 3.45 9.29 -20.00
C ARG A 172 2.37 8.50 -20.71
N SER A 173 1.99 7.34 -20.17
CA SER A 173 0.94 6.49 -20.74
C SER A 173 -0.42 7.18 -20.76
N ALA A 174 -0.78 7.88 -19.68
CA ALA A 174 -1.99 8.66 -19.60
C ALA A 174 -2.05 9.77 -20.68
N ARG A 175 -0.95 10.49 -20.91
CA ARG A 175 -0.85 11.50 -21.97
C ARG A 175 -0.95 10.93 -23.38
N ALA A 176 -0.45 9.72 -23.59
CA ALA A 176 -0.50 9.03 -24.87
C ALA A 176 -1.84 8.30 -25.13
N GLY A 177 -2.75 8.28 -24.17
CA GLY A 177 -4.01 7.51 -24.26
C GLY A 177 -3.79 5.99 -24.32
N ALA A 178 -2.63 5.50 -23.89
CA ALA A 178 -2.24 4.09 -23.92
C ALA A 178 -2.41 3.44 -22.53
N PRO A 179 -2.81 2.15 -22.44
CA PRO A 179 -2.79 1.44 -21.18
C PRO A 179 -1.34 1.23 -20.69
N ARG A 180 -1.15 1.17 -19.36
CA ARG A 180 0.15 0.80 -18.78
C ARG A 180 0.50 -0.64 -19.20
N ILE A 181 1.64 -0.83 -19.85
CA ILE A 181 2.21 -2.15 -20.12
C ILE A 181 3.21 -2.39 -18.99
N CYS A 182 2.88 -3.27 -18.05
CA CYS A 182 3.85 -3.74 -17.05
C CYS A 182 4.94 -4.51 -17.77
N LEU A 183 6.17 -4.03 -17.75
CA LEU A 183 7.33 -4.80 -18.15
C LEU A 183 7.69 -5.69 -16.95
N LEU A 184 7.35 -7.00 -17.10
CA LEU A 184 7.81 -8.05 -16.19
C LEU A 184 9.33 -8.18 -16.22
#